data_f27c34428f28350701d909eaf914c2f5
#
_entry.id   f27c34428f28350701d909eaf914c2f5
#
_cell.length_a   1.000
_cell.length_b   1.000
_cell.length_c   1.000
_cell.angle_alpha   90.00
_cell.angle_beta   90.00
_cell.angle_gamma   90.00
#
_symmetry.space_group_name_H-M   'P 1'
#
loop_
_entity.id
_entity.type
_entity.pdbx_description
1 polymer ?
#
loop_
_entity_poly.entity_id
_entity_poly.type
_entity_poly.pdbx_seq_one_letter_code
_entity_poly.pdbx_strand_id
1 'polypeptide(L)'
;MNTEKFKGVFPAFYACYDDNGEISAERTQLLAKHLMEKGVKGLYVGGSSGECIYQSVEDRKKILENVMKAVKGKLTIIAHVACNNTKDSCELAAHAESQGVDAIAAIPPIYFHLPEYAIAEYWNDISAAAPNTPFIIYNIPQLSGTILTMSLYKNMLKNPNVLGVKNSSIATQDIQMFKTEAGKDHIVFNGPDEQFISGLAIGADGGIGGTYAVMPELFLKMNEFLEEGKMKEALEIQNKADAIIYKMCEAHGNLYAVMKEILRINENIDIGNVRKPLPGLIPEDIPIVEEAAKMIRDAISELQ
;
A
#
# COMPACT_ATOMS: atom_id res chain seq x y z
N MET A 1 8.33 20.10 4.64
CA MET A 1 7.72 19.02 5.48
C MET A 1 8.80 18.04 5.92
N ASN A 2 8.63 17.31 7.04
CA ASN A 2 9.59 16.26 7.42
C ASN A 2 9.30 15.00 6.62
N THR A 3 10.14 14.67 5.64
CA THR A 3 10.00 13.52 4.74
C THR A 3 10.63 12.23 5.28
N GLU A 4 11.49 12.30 6.30
CA GLU A 4 12.22 11.13 6.83
C GLU A 4 11.31 10.02 7.39
N LYS A 5 10.16 10.40 7.97
CA LYS A 5 9.20 9.41 8.47
C LYS A 5 8.51 8.59 7.37
N PHE A 6 8.63 9.02 6.12
CA PHE A 6 8.04 8.35 4.94
C PHE A 6 9.05 7.50 4.16
N LYS A 7 10.30 7.37 4.60
CA LYS A 7 11.31 6.54 3.95
C LYS A 7 11.26 5.10 4.47
N GLY A 8 11.36 4.12 3.57
CA GLY A 8 11.43 2.70 3.93
C GLY A 8 10.24 1.86 3.47
N VAL A 9 9.90 0.82 4.23
CA VAL A 9 8.95 -0.23 3.85
C VAL A 9 7.59 -0.03 4.51
N PHE A 10 6.54 0.05 3.70
CA PHE A 10 5.15 0.27 4.11
C PHE A 10 4.24 -0.84 3.55
N PRO A 11 3.85 -1.85 4.32
CA PRO A 11 2.82 -2.78 3.88
C PRO A 11 1.51 -2.06 3.54
N ALA A 12 0.92 -2.40 2.39
CA ALA A 12 -0.45 -2.04 2.07
C ALA A 12 -1.39 -2.93 2.89
N PHE A 13 -1.99 -2.35 3.92
CA PHE A 13 -2.73 -3.02 4.98
C PHE A 13 -3.98 -3.73 4.46
N TYR A 14 -4.17 -5.00 4.84
CA TYR A 14 -5.31 -5.82 4.41
C TYR A 14 -6.56 -5.49 5.22
N ALA A 15 -7.72 -5.59 4.58
CA ALA A 15 -9.00 -5.59 5.27
C ALA A 15 -9.14 -6.86 6.13
N CYS A 16 -9.53 -6.70 7.38
CA CYS A 16 -9.69 -7.80 8.32
C CYS A 16 -11.18 -7.99 8.63
N TYR A 17 -11.70 -9.15 8.30
CA TYR A 17 -13.11 -9.50 8.48
C TYR A 17 -13.28 -10.56 9.56
N ASP A 18 -14.43 -10.55 10.21
CA ASP A 18 -14.89 -11.65 11.06
C ASP A 18 -15.51 -12.78 10.22
N ASP A 19 -16.03 -13.79 10.89
CA ASP A 19 -16.60 -14.98 10.23
C ASP A 19 -17.95 -14.69 9.54
N ASN A 20 -18.55 -13.51 9.79
CA ASN A 20 -19.75 -13.02 9.10
C ASN A 20 -19.42 -12.10 7.91
N GLY A 21 -18.12 -11.79 7.67
CA GLY A 21 -17.67 -10.88 6.62
C GLY A 21 -17.75 -9.40 6.99
N GLU A 22 -17.96 -9.08 8.28
CA GLU A 22 -17.96 -7.72 8.79
C GLU A 22 -16.54 -7.30 9.24
N ILE A 23 -16.26 -5.98 9.25
CA ILE A 23 -14.96 -5.50 9.70
C ILE A 23 -14.71 -5.88 11.16
N SER A 24 -13.66 -6.67 11.40
CA SER A 24 -13.23 -7.09 12.72
C SER A 24 -12.24 -6.11 13.35
N ALA A 25 -12.63 -5.49 14.44
CA ALA A 25 -11.75 -4.60 15.20
C ALA A 25 -10.55 -5.35 15.79
N GLU A 26 -10.79 -6.55 16.32
CA GLU A 26 -9.75 -7.38 16.94
C GLU A 26 -8.69 -7.84 15.92
N ARG A 27 -9.14 -8.44 14.80
CA ARG A 27 -8.27 -8.92 13.73
C ARG A 27 -7.49 -7.76 13.08
N THR A 28 -8.12 -6.57 12.94
CA THR A 28 -7.44 -5.35 12.45
C THR A 28 -6.31 -4.92 13.38
N GLN A 29 -6.58 -4.87 14.69
CA GLN A 29 -5.55 -4.50 15.67
C GLN A 29 -4.45 -5.54 15.78
N LEU A 30 -4.79 -6.84 15.65
CA LEU A 30 -3.84 -7.94 15.66
C LEU A 30 -2.83 -7.81 14.50
N LEU A 31 -3.33 -7.66 13.26
CA LEU A 31 -2.48 -7.49 12.09
C LEU A 31 -1.60 -6.22 12.20
N ALA A 32 -2.16 -5.10 12.66
CA ALA A 32 -1.40 -3.86 12.79
C ALA A 32 -0.25 -4.00 13.81
N LYS A 33 -0.48 -4.66 14.94
CA LYS A 33 0.56 -4.93 15.94
C LYS A 33 1.62 -5.88 15.42
N HIS A 34 1.23 -6.96 14.74
CA HIS A 34 2.14 -7.89 14.11
C HIS A 34 3.10 -7.20 13.15
N LEU A 35 2.59 -6.37 12.23
CA LEU A 35 3.43 -5.64 11.28
C LEU A 35 4.35 -4.63 11.98
N MET A 36 3.89 -4.00 13.06
CA MET A 36 4.74 -3.15 13.90
C MET A 36 5.90 -3.95 14.53
N GLU A 37 5.62 -5.15 15.04
CA GLU A 37 6.63 -6.04 15.66
C GLU A 37 7.63 -6.58 14.63
N LYS A 38 7.23 -6.74 13.37
CA LYS A 38 8.13 -7.04 12.24
C LYS A 38 9.08 -5.89 11.88
N GLY A 39 8.87 -4.69 12.40
CA GLY A 39 9.79 -3.55 12.23
C GLY A 39 9.55 -2.71 10.97
N VAL A 40 8.36 -2.78 10.36
CA VAL A 40 8.02 -1.94 9.21
C VAL A 40 7.98 -0.45 9.59
N LYS A 41 8.22 0.42 8.62
CA LYS A 41 8.26 1.89 8.84
C LYS A 41 6.88 2.49 9.10
N GLY A 42 5.87 1.94 8.45
CA GLY A 42 4.51 2.43 8.55
C GLY A 42 3.51 1.53 7.83
N LEU A 43 2.27 1.97 7.74
CA LEU A 43 1.18 1.24 7.09
C LEU A 43 0.45 2.14 6.10
N TYR A 44 0.09 1.59 4.94
CA TYR A 44 -0.79 2.21 3.96
C TYR A 44 -2.18 1.60 4.07
N VAL A 45 -3.13 2.32 4.67
CA VAL A 45 -4.43 1.79 5.10
C VAL A 45 -5.54 2.15 4.13
N GLY A 46 -6.41 1.20 3.80
CA GLY A 46 -7.61 1.42 2.98
C GLY A 46 -7.34 1.60 1.48
N GLY A 47 -6.20 1.07 0.97
CA GLY A 47 -5.91 1.00 -0.46
C GLY A 47 -6.50 -0.23 -1.14
N SER A 48 -5.92 -0.61 -2.30
CA SER A 48 -6.37 -1.78 -3.08
C SER A 48 -6.26 -3.08 -2.28
N SER A 49 -5.13 -3.30 -1.57
CA SER A 49 -4.95 -4.46 -0.68
C SER A 49 -5.90 -4.46 0.51
N GLY A 50 -6.41 -3.29 0.88
CA GLY A 50 -7.47 -3.12 1.88
C GLY A 50 -8.88 -3.25 1.29
N GLU A 51 -9.03 -3.69 0.04
CA GLU A 51 -10.32 -3.95 -0.63
C GLU A 51 -11.27 -2.73 -0.66
N CYS A 52 -10.72 -1.52 -0.68
CA CYS A 52 -11.46 -0.27 -0.45
C CYS A 52 -12.66 -0.06 -1.38
N ILE A 53 -12.60 -0.59 -2.61
CA ILE A 53 -13.68 -0.44 -3.61
C ILE A 53 -14.96 -1.19 -3.21
N TYR A 54 -14.84 -2.18 -2.33
CA TYR A 54 -15.96 -3.02 -1.87
C TYR A 54 -16.42 -2.68 -0.44
N GLN A 55 -15.94 -1.57 0.11
CA GLN A 55 -16.24 -1.15 1.48
C GLN A 55 -17.05 0.14 1.50
N SER A 56 -17.94 0.23 2.47
CA SER A 56 -18.65 1.48 2.78
C SER A 56 -17.68 2.50 3.42
N VAL A 57 -18.09 3.77 3.44
CA VAL A 57 -17.38 4.83 4.17
C VAL A 57 -17.19 4.44 5.64
N GLU A 58 -18.23 3.88 6.26
CA GLU A 58 -18.19 3.47 7.68
C GLU A 58 -17.24 2.29 7.93
N ASP A 59 -17.19 1.29 7.02
CA ASP A 59 -16.19 0.21 7.11
C ASP A 59 -14.77 0.76 7.09
N ARG A 60 -14.49 1.69 6.17
CA ARG A 60 -13.16 2.30 6.01
C ARG A 60 -12.75 3.12 7.22
N LYS A 61 -13.69 3.88 7.82
CA LYS A 61 -13.48 4.59 9.08
C LYS A 61 -13.16 3.60 10.21
N LYS A 62 -13.95 2.55 10.35
CA LYS A 62 -13.76 1.51 11.38
C LYS A 62 -12.39 0.83 11.27
N ILE A 63 -11.92 0.52 10.05
CA ILE A 63 -10.58 -0.02 9.82
C ILE A 63 -9.51 0.97 10.30
N LEU A 64 -9.56 2.22 9.84
CA LEU A 64 -8.57 3.24 10.19
C LEU A 64 -8.52 3.48 11.70
N GLU A 65 -9.66 3.63 12.36
CA GLU A 65 -9.76 3.82 13.81
C GLU A 65 -9.07 2.68 14.58
N ASN A 66 -9.27 1.43 14.15
CA ASN A 66 -8.67 0.28 14.81
C ASN A 66 -7.17 0.15 14.54
N VAL A 67 -6.69 0.51 13.35
CA VAL A 67 -5.25 0.63 13.08
C VAL A 67 -4.65 1.72 13.98
N MET A 68 -5.25 2.91 14.00
CA MET A 68 -4.77 4.02 14.83
C MET A 68 -4.78 3.66 16.33
N LYS A 69 -5.82 2.98 16.82
CA LYS A 69 -5.88 2.49 18.20
C LYS A 69 -4.72 1.56 18.55
N ALA A 70 -4.28 0.74 17.60
CA ALA A 70 -3.21 -0.24 17.82
C ALA A 70 -1.80 0.36 17.77
N VAL A 71 -1.53 1.28 16.81
CA VAL A 71 -0.15 1.65 16.46
C VAL A 71 0.11 3.17 16.32
N LYS A 72 -0.87 4.04 16.67
CA LYS A 72 -0.69 5.50 16.62
C LYS A 72 0.56 5.95 17.39
N GLY A 73 1.36 6.79 16.74
CA GLY A 73 2.60 7.32 17.31
C GLY A 73 3.78 6.33 17.34
N LYS A 74 3.57 5.08 16.88
CA LYS A 74 4.62 4.05 16.76
C LYS A 74 4.98 3.77 15.31
N LEU A 75 4.01 3.87 14.41
CA LEU A 75 4.18 3.71 12.96
C LEU A 75 3.70 4.96 12.23
N THR A 76 4.27 5.25 11.07
CA THR A 76 3.75 6.24 10.13
C THR A 76 2.51 5.69 9.43
N ILE A 77 1.39 6.41 9.49
CA ILE A 77 0.12 5.95 8.90
C ILE A 77 -0.26 6.83 7.73
N ILE A 78 -0.41 6.22 6.56
CA ILE A 78 -0.93 6.83 5.33
C ILE A 78 -2.32 6.26 5.07
N ALA A 79 -3.35 7.10 5.11
CA ALA A 79 -4.72 6.67 4.86
C ALA A 79 -5.13 6.95 3.41
N HIS A 80 -5.49 5.91 2.65
CA HIS A 80 -6.12 6.07 1.36
C HIS A 80 -7.59 6.42 1.54
N VAL A 81 -8.04 7.53 0.93
CA VAL A 81 -9.35 8.12 1.18
C VAL A 81 -10.24 8.24 -0.08
N ALA A 82 -9.73 7.80 -1.25
CA ALA A 82 -10.48 7.92 -2.50
C ALA A 82 -11.75 7.05 -2.52
N CYS A 83 -12.83 7.66 -2.98
CA CYS A 83 -14.07 7.05 -3.45
C CYS A 83 -14.36 7.54 -4.86
N ASN A 84 -15.33 6.94 -5.58
CA ASN A 84 -15.73 7.42 -6.91
C ASN A 84 -16.51 8.72 -6.89
N ASN A 85 -16.87 9.25 -5.73
CA ASN A 85 -17.48 10.55 -5.59
C ASN A 85 -16.67 11.43 -4.62
N THR A 86 -16.67 12.73 -4.89
CA THR A 86 -15.88 13.71 -4.12
C THR A 86 -16.36 13.81 -2.67
N LYS A 87 -17.69 13.75 -2.44
CA LYS A 87 -18.27 13.90 -1.10
C LYS A 87 -17.74 12.86 -0.12
N ASP A 88 -17.82 11.58 -0.47
CA ASP A 88 -17.37 10.49 0.39
C ASP A 88 -15.85 10.51 0.58
N SER A 89 -15.11 10.91 -0.46
CA SER A 89 -13.65 11.08 -0.38
C SER A 89 -13.25 12.19 0.59
N CYS A 90 -13.93 13.33 0.53
CA CYS A 90 -13.72 14.45 1.48
C CYS A 90 -14.11 14.05 2.91
N GLU A 91 -15.19 13.29 3.09
CA GLU A 91 -15.60 12.77 4.40
C GLU A 91 -14.54 11.86 5.00
N LEU A 92 -13.97 10.94 4.21
CA LEU A 92 -12.87 10.07 4.66
C LEU A 92 -11.59 10.86 4.93
N ALA A 93 -11.28 11.90 4.15
CA ALA A 93 -10.12 12.76 4.36
C ALA A 93 -10.22 13.52 5.69
N ALA A 94 -11.36 14.17 5.95
CA ALA A 94 -11.62 14.86 7.20
C ALA A 94 -11.58 13.91 8.41
N HIS A 95 -12.14 12.70 8.27
CA HIS A 95 -12.05 11.68 9.29
C HIS A 95 -10.59 11.25 9.54
N ALA A 96 -9.82 10.98 8.48
CA ALA A 96 -8.41 10.60 8.61
C ALA A 96 -7.57 11.68 9.33
N GLU A 97 -7.78 12.95 8.98
CA GLU A 97 -7.16 14.08 9.69
C GLU A 97 -7.55 14.09 11.18
N SER A 98 -8.83 13.88 11.51
CA SER A 98 -9.30 13.82 12.90
C SER A 98 -8.66 12.69 13.72
N GLN A 99 -8.32 11.57 13.08
CA GLN A 99 -7.59 10.47 13.69
C GLN A 99 -6.09 10.81 13.89
N GLY A 100 -5.58 11.81 13.19
CA GLY A 100 -4.19 12.26 13.26
C GLY A 100 -3.22 11.34 12.50
N VAL A 101 -3.62 10.93 11.29
CA VAL A 101 -2.73 10.21 10.37
C VAL A 101 -1.59 11.10 9.88
N ASP A 102 -0.51 10.49 9.38
CA ASP A 102 0.67 11.22 8.90
C ASP A 102 0.52 11.78 7.50
N ALA A 103 -0.31 11.13 6.66
CA ALA A 103 -0.69 11.60 5.34
C ALA A 103 -2.00 10.93 4.89
N ILE A 104 -2.67 11.57 3.93
CA ILE A 104 -3.75 10.97 3.16
C ILE A 104 -3.30 10.70 1.73
N ALA A 105 -3.94 9.73 1.06
CA ALA A 105 -3.64 9.41 -0.33
C ALA A 105 -4.92 9.14 -1.12
N ALA A 106 -4.91 9.42 -2.44
CA ALA A 106 -6.07 9.14 -3.29
C ALA A 106 -5.65 8.72 -4.70
N ILE A 107 -6.30 7.64 -5.21
CA ILE A 107 -6.35 7.34 -6.66
C ILE A 107 -7.28 8.36 -7.34
N PRO A 108 -7.18 8.56 -8.67
CA PRO A 108 -8.23 9.27 -9.40
C PRO A 108 -9.54 8.47 -9.36
N PRO A 109 -10.71 9.10 -9.65
CA PRO A 109 -11.96 8.37 -9.85
C PRO A 109 -11.80 7.31 -10.94
N ILE A 110 -12.40 6.14 -10.74
CA ILE A 110 -12.34 5.01 -11.68
C ILE A 110 -13.61 4.93 -12.53
N TYR A 111 -13.58 4.13 -13.59
CA TYR A 111 -14.65 3.82 -14.54
C TYR A 111 -14.79 4.86 -15.68
N PHE A 112 -14.98 6.15 -15.38
CA PHE A 112 -14.99 7.19 -16.41
C PHE A 112 -13.59 7.80 -16.54
N HIS A 113 -13.12 7.97 -17.78
CA HIS A 113 -11.90 8.70 -18.08
C HIS A 113 -12.16 10.21 -17.98
N LEU A 114 -11.79 10.79 -16.86
CA LEU A 114 -11.97 12.22 -16.63
C LEU A 114 -10.79 13.02 -17.22
N PRO A 115 -11.03 14.26 -17.66
CA PRO A 115 -9.95 15.16 -18.08
C PRO A 115 -9.09 15.57 -16.87
N GLU A 116 -7.83 15.92 -17.13
CA GLU A 116 -6.84 16.26 -16.09
C GLU A 116 -7.34 17.34 -15.12
N TYR A 117 -8.04 18.36 -15.61
CA TYR A 117 -8.55 19.42 -14.75
C TYR A 117 -9.55 18.92 -13.71
N ALA A 118 -10.43 17.99 -14.10
CA ALA A 118 -11.44 17.43 -13.19
C ALA A 118 -10.80 16.48 -12.15
N ILE A 119 -9.74 15.77 -12.54
CA ILE A 119 -8.94 14.95 -11.60
C ILE A 119 -8.21 15.85 -10.60
N ALA A 120 -7.62 16.95 -11.08
CA ALA A 120 -6.95 17.92 -10.21
C ALA A 120 -7.94 18.59 -9.24
N GLU A 121 -9.15 18.95 -9.71
CA GLU A 121 -10.22 19.45 -8.85
C GLU A 121 -10.58 18.44 -7.75
N TYR A 122 -10.86 17.18 -8.12
CA TYR A 122 -11.19 16.12 -7.18
C TYR A 122 -10.10 15.93 -6.10
N TRP A 123 -8.81 15.89 -6.48
CA TRP A 123 -7.71 15.76 -5.52
C TRP A 123 -7.53 17.01 -4.64
N ASN A 124 -7.75 18.20 -5.19
CA ASN A 124 -7.69 19.44 -4.41
C ASN A 124 -8.83 19.54 -3.41
N ASP A 125 -10.05 19.11 -3.75
CA ASP A 125 -11.18 19.05 -2.83
C ASP A 125 -10.90 18.10 -1.66
N ILE A 126 -10.34 16.92 -1.94
CA ILE A 126 -9.90 15.96 -0.91
C ILE A 126 -8.83 16.59 0.01
N SER A 127 -7.82 17.21 -0.58
CA SER A 127 -6.75 17.88 0.16
C SER A 127 -7.28 19.02 1.01
N ALA A 128 -8.26 19.79 0.51
CA ALA A 128 -8.88 20.88 1.25
C ALA A 128 -9.76 20.40 2.41
N ALA A 129 -10.31 19.17 2.34
CA ALA A 129 -11.07 18.57 3.42
C ALA A 129 -10.18 18.10 4.60
N ALA A 130 -8.86 18.01 4.40
CA ALA A 130 -7.85 17.67 5.41
C ALA A 130 -6.66 18.66 5.32
N PRO A 131 -6.88 19.96 5.63
CA PRO A 131 -5.94 21.03 5.31
C PRO A 131 -4.61 20.96 6.07
N ASN A 132 -4.56 20.23 7.19
CA ASN A 132 -3.35 20.08 8.01
C ASN A 132 -2.63 18.75 7.77
N THR A 133 -3.13 17.93 6.84
CA THR A 133 -2.60 16.59 6.56
C THR A 133 -1.98 16.55 5.16
N PRO A 134 -0.71 16.14 5.01
CA PRO A 134 -0.08 15.98 3.70
C PRO A 134 -0.86 15.05 2.78
N PHE A 135 -0.89 15.38 1.48
CA PHE A 135 -1.57 14.63 0.44
C PHE A 135 -0.59 13.90 -0.48
N ILE A 136 -0.83 12.63 -0.74
CA ILE A 136 -0.04 11.78 -1.64
C ILE A 136 -0.92 11.37 -2.82
N ILE A 137 -0.49 11.67 -4.04
CA ILE A 137 -1.15 11.21 -5.25
C ILE A 137 -0.88 9.71 -5.40
N TYR A 138 -1.92 8.91 -5.62
CA TYR A 138 -1.74 7.49 -5.90
C TYR A 138 -1.96 7.21 -7.39
N ASN A 139 -0.86 7.00 -8.11
CA ASN A 139 -0.85 6.62 -9.53
C ASN A 139 -0.85 5.10 -9.65
N ILE A 140 -1.93 4.51 -10.16
CA ILE A 140 -2.10 3.08 -10.44
C ILE A 140 -2.90 2.88 -11.73
N PRO A 141 -2.29 3.15 -12.89
CA PRO A 141 -3.02 3.21 -14.16
C PRO A 141 -3.70 1.90 -14.55
N GLN A 142 -3.15 0.74 -14.15
CA GLN A 142 -3.72 -0.58 -14.46
C GLN A 142 -5.09 -0.79 -13.81
N LEU A 143 -5.35 -0.19 -12.65
CA LEU A 143 -6.63 -0.32 -11.94
C LEU A 143 -7.51 0.92 -12.08
N SER A 144 -6.92 2.12 -12.16
CA SER A 144 -7.68 3.37 -12.26
C SER A 144 -8.08 3.71 -13.69
N GLY A 145 -7.39 3.16 -14.70
CA GLY A 145 -7.57 3.54 -16.10
C GLY A 145 -7.02 4.94 -16.42
N THR A 146 -6.36 5.60 -15.48
CA THR A 146 -5.83 6.96 -15.61
C THR A 146 -4.33 6.97 -15.32
N ILE A 147 -3.57 7.60 -16.21
CA ILE A 147 -2.13 7.80 -16.06
C ILE A 147 -1.88 9.18 -15.44
N LEU A 148 -1.03 9.26 -14.43
CA LEU A 148 -0.53 10.55 -13.93
C LEU A 148 0.48 11.10 -14.96
N THR A 149 0.01 12.05 -15.78
CA THR A 149 0.90 12.74 -16.71
C THR A 149 1.77 13.76 -15.99
N MET A 150 2.88 14.16 -16.60
CA MET A 150 3.74 15.21 -16.05
C MET A 150 3.01 16.57 -16.00
N SER A 151 2.06 16.83 -16.91
CA SER A 151 1.20 18.02 -16.89
C SER A 151 0.33 18.06 -15.65
N LEU A 152 -0.38 16.96 -15.38
CA LEU A 152 -1.25 16.82 -14.19
C LEU A 152 -0.41 16.90 -12.91
N TYR A 153 0.74 16.22 -12.86
CA TYR A 153 1.63 16.27 -11.70
C TYR A 153 2.12 17.68 -11.39
N LYS A 154 2.63 18.42 -12.39
CA LYS A 154 3.03 19.83 -12.24
C LYS A 154 1.89 20.72 -11.75
N ASN A 155 0.68 20.46 -12.23
CA ASN A 155 -0.50 21.20 -11.75
C ASN A 155 -0.75 20.92 -10.26
N MET A 156 -0.67 19.66 -9.84
CA MET A 156 -0.89 19.27 -8.45
C MET A 156 0.20 19.79 -7.50
N LEU A 157 1.45 19.91 -7.95
CA LEU A 157 2.54 20.49 -7.16
C LEU A 157 2.33 21.97 -6.77
N LYS A 158 1.35 22.65 -7.38
CA LYS A 158 0.94 24.00 -6.95
C LYS A 158 0.18 23.99 -5.63
N ASN A 159 -0.38 22.85 -5.24
CA ASN A 159 -1.01 22.65 -3.94
C ASN A 159 0.09 22.36 -2.89
N PRO A 160 0.28 23.25 -1.89
CA PRO A 160 1.37 23.09 -0.92
C PRO A 160 1.22 21.86 0.00
N ASN A 161 0.05 21.24 0.04
CA ASN A 161 -0.18 20.02 0.82
C ASN A 161 0.24 18.75 0.07
N VAL A 162 0.50 18.83 -1.24
CA VAL A 162 0.99 17.67 -2.00
C VAL A 162 2.40 17.33 -1.54
N LEU A 163 2.53 16.19 -0.87
CA LEU A 163 3.79 15.66 -0.38
C LEU A 163 4.55 14.85 -1.44
N GLY A 164 3.82 14.19 -2.35
CA GLY A 164 4.45 13.36 -3.36
C GLY A 164 3.51 12.36 -4.02
N VAL A 165 4.10 11.25 -4.48
CA VAL A 165 3.42 10.23 -5.29
C VAL A 165 3.70 8.83 -4.75
N LYS A 166 2.67 7.98 -4.67
CA LYS A 166 2.82 6.52 -4.72
C LYS A 166 2.67 6.09 -6.17
N ASN A 167 3.74 5.60 -6.79
CA ASN A 167 3.73 5.19 -8.19
C ASN A 167 3.65 3.68 -8.35
N SER A 168 2.51 3.18 -8.78
CA SER A 168 2.26 1.77 -9.13
C SER A 168 2.20 1.55 -10.66
N SER A 169 2.80 2.45 -11.45
CA SER A 169 3.08 2.19 -12.86
C SER A 169 4.20 1.15 -13.00
N ILE A 170 4.15 0.32 -14.05
CA ILE A 170 5.23 -0.62 -14.38
C ILE A 170 6.46 0.07 -14.98
N ALA A 171 6.33 1.33 -15.41
CA ALA A 171 7.45 2.13 -15.91
C ALA A 171 8.24 2.74 -14.74
N THR A 172 9.32 2.12 -14.31
CA THR A 172 10.16 2.63 -13.22
C THR A 172 10.70 4.03 -13.49
N GLN A 173 10.94 4.40 -14.75
CA GLN A 173 11.37 5.76 -15.11
C GLN A 173 10.41 6.85 -14.61
N ASP A 174 9.13 6.56 -14.43
CA ASP A 174 8.15 7.52 -13.89
C ASP A 174 8.56 7.98 -12.49
N ILE A 175 9.12 7.09 -11.67
CA ILE A 175 9.64 7.40 -10.33
C ILE A 175 10.73 8.47 -10.43
N GLN A 176 11.73 8.24 -11.31
CA GLN A 176 12.81 9.18 -11.54
C GLN A 176 12.28 10.54 -12.02
N MET A 177 11.33 10.53 -12.96
CA MET A 177 10.77 11.75 -13.52
C MET A 177 9.97 12.54 -12.49
N PHE A 178 9.13 11.89 -11.68
CA PHE A 178 8.39 12.54 -10.60
C PHE A 178 9.34 13.10 -9.53
N LYS A 179 10.35 12.33 -9.14
CA LYS A 179 11.35 12.79 -8.16
C LYS A 179 12.15 13.98 -8.66
N THR A 180 12.57 13.97 -9.92
CA THR A 180 13.31 15.07 -10.55
C THR A 180 12.47 16.35 -10.62
N GLU A 181 11.18 16.24 -10.99
CA GLU A 181 10.28 17.38 -11.11
C GLU A 181 9.95 18.03 -9.76
N ALA A 182 9.66 17.21 -8.76
CA ALA A 182 9.23 17.71 -7.46
C ALA A 182 10.39 18.12 -6.53
N GLY A 183 11.58 17.59 -6.78
CA GLY A 183 12.78 17.89 -5.98
C GLY A 183 12.83 17.14 -4.64
N LYS A 184 13.83 17.47 -3.83
CA LYS A 184 14.22 16.72 -2.62
C LYS A 184 13.20 16.79 -1.47
N ASP A 185 12.35 17.79 -1.46
CA ASP A 185 11.38 18.02 -0.37
C ASP A 185 10.05 17.26 -0.58
N HIS A 186 9.97 16.47 -1.66
CA HIS A 186 8.85 15.61 -1.98
C HIS A 186 9.28 14.15 -2.00
N ILE A 187 8.32 13.26 -1.77
CA ILE A 187 8.54 11.82 -1.72
C ILE A 187 7.94 11.12 -2.94
N VAL A 188 8.58 10.03 -3.35
CA VAL A 188 8.03 9.11 -4.35
C VAL A 188 8.19 7.70 -3.81
N PHE A 189 7.07 6.97 -3.70
CA PHE A 189 7.07 5.57 -3.33
C PHE A 189 7.02 4.68 -4.57
N ASN A 190 7.82 3.62 -4.56
CA ASN A 190 7.63 2.49 -5.46
C ASN A 190 6.37 1.70 -5.05
N GLY A 191 5.51 1.38 -6.00
CA GLY A 191 4.27 0.64 -5.77
C GLY A 191 4.32 -0.85 -6.12
N PRO A 192 4.81 -1.25 -7.32
CA PRO A 192 4.92 -2.67 -7.67
C PRO A 192 6.02 -3.37 -6.87
N ASP A 193 5.66 -4.48 -6.23
CA ASP A 193 6.54 -5.21 -5.33
C ASP A 193 7.71 -5.84 -6.09
N GLU A 194 7.45 -6.31 -7.32
CA GLU A 194 8.39 -6.98 -8.21
C GLU A 194 9.50 -6.05 -8.76
N GLN A 195 9.38 -4.75 -8.53
CA GLN A 195 10.40 -3.77 -8.95
C GLN A 195 10.88 -2.89 -7.79
N PHE A 196 10.79 -3.40 -6.55
CA PHE A 196 11.16 -2.63 -5.36
C PHE A 196 12.59 -2.08 -5.44
N ILE A 197 13.58 -2.95 -5.70
CA ILE A 197 14.99 -2.51 -5.77
C ILE A 197 15.24 -1.56 -6.93
N SER A 198 14.61 -1.77 -8.11
CA SER A 198 14.79 -0.87 -9.25
C SER A 198 14.18 0.51 -8.99
N GLY A 199 13.04 0.56 -8.30
CA GLY A 199 12.42 1.82 -7.88
C GLY A 199 13.30 2.61 -6.91
N LEU A 200 13.86 1.96 -5.89
CA LEU A 200 14.76 2.61 -4.93
C LEU A 200 16.06 3.05 -5.59
N ALA A 201 16.64 2.22 -6.48
CA ALA A 201 17.88 2.55 -7.18
C ALA A 201 17.79 3.81 -8.04
N ILE A 202 16.60 4.17 -8.53
CA ILE A 202 16.37 5.38 -9.33
C ILE A 202 15.72 6.53 -8.56
N GLY A 203 15.64 6.43 -7.22
CA GLY A 203 15.31 7.55 -6.35
C GLY A 203 13.97 7.50 -5.66
N ALA A 204 13.27 6.35 -5.59
CA ALA A 204 12.15 6.19 -4.67
C ALA A 204 12.64 6.33 -3.22
N ASP A 205 11.82 6.96 -2.38
CA ASP A 205 12.12 7.16 -0.95
C ASP A 205 11.73 5.93 -0.10
N GLY A 206 10.99 5.00 -0.68
CA GLY A 206 10.55 3.77 -0.04
C GLY A 206 9.57 3.01 -0.93
N GLY A 207 8.96 1.97 -0.38
CA GLY A 207 7.94 1.18 -1.08
C GLY A 207 6.66 1.03 -0.30
N ILE A 208 5.55 1.01 -1.03
CA ILE A 208 4.22 0.67 -0.49
C ILE A 208 3.69 -0.51 -1.29
N GLY A 209 3.78 -1.71 -0.73
CA GLY A 209 3.51 -2.95 -1.45
C GLY A 209 2.50 -3.87 -0.80
N GLY A 210 1.79 -4.64 -1.64
CA GLY A 210 0.75 -5.56 -1.21
C GLY A 210 1.30 -6.80 -0.51
N THR A 211 2.39 -7.37 -1.01
CA THR A 211 2.98 -8.60 -0.49
C THR A 211 3.89 -8.37 0.72
N TYR A 212 4.21 -7.12 1.05
CA TYR A 212 5.09 -6.79 2.19
C TYR A 212 4.52 -7.29 3.52
N ALA A 213 3.20 -7.45 3.64
CA ALA A 213 2.60 -7.91 4.89
C ALA A 213 2.79 -9.40 5.16
N VAL A 214 3.08 -10.22 4.14
CA VAL A 214 3.31 -11.68 4.30
C VAL A 214 4.79 -12.08 4.29
N MET A 215 5.67 -11.18 3.86
CA MET A 215 7.14 -11.40 3.83
C MET A 215 7.90 -10.08 4.09
N PRO A 216 7.58 -9.35 5.18
CA PRO A 216 8.18 -8.05 5.45
C PRO A 216 9.69 -8.12 5.60
N GLU A 217 10.23 -9.22 6.12
CA GLU A 217 11.66 -9.43 6.33
C GLU A 217 12.47 -9.31 5.03
N LEU A 218 11.90 -9.79 3.91
CA LEU A 218 12.57 -9.72 2.60
C LEU A 218 12.71 -8.27 2.14
N PHE A 219 11.64 -7.48 2.23
CA PHE A 219 11.65 -6.07 1.81
C PHE A 219 12.46 -5.18 2.76
N LEU A 220 12.43 -5.46 4.06
CA LEU A 220 13.28 -4.78 5.03
C LEU A 220 14.75 -5.04 4.74
N LYS A 221 15.12 -6.29 4.45
CA LYS A 221 16.52 -6.66 4.14
C LYS A 221 16.99 -6.11 2.80
N MET A 222 16.12 -6.09 1.77
CA MET A 222 16.42 -5.41 0.51
C MET A 222 16.68 -3.92 0.73
N ASN A 223 15.84 -3.25 1.54
CA ASN A 223 16.02 -1.84 1.85
C ASN A 223 17.36 -1.59 2.57
N GLU A 224 17.69 -2.40 3.57
CA GLU A 224 18.98 -2.34 4.28
C GLU A 224 20.16 -2.49 3.31
N PHE A 225 20.15 -3.50 2.45
CA PHE A 225 21.22 -3.73 1.48
C PHE A 225 21.37 -2.59 0.47
N LEU A 226 20.27 -1.97 0.06
CA LEU A 226 20.34 -0.82 -0.85
C LEU A 226 20.94 0.42 -0.16
N GLU A 227 20.61 0.66 1.12
CA GLU A 227 21.22 1.74 1.92
C GLU A 227 22.72 1.52 2.11
N GLU A 228 23.16 0.25 2.19
CA GLU A 228 24.57 -0.14 2.29
C GLU A 228 25.29 -0.21 0.93
N GLY A 229 24.59 0.01 -0.19
CA GLY A 229 25.14 -0.09 -1.54
C GLY A 229 25.35 -1.54 -2.05
N LYS A 230 24.76 -2.52 -1.38
CA LYS A 230 24.86 -3.97 -1.69
C LYS A 230 23.77 -4.37 -2.70
N MET A 231 23.84 -3.82 -3.91
CA MET A 231 22.82 -4.04 -4.95
C MET A 231 22.69 -5.51 -5.39
N LYS A 232 23.78 -6.28 -5.39
CA LYS A 232 23.75 -7.69 -5.82
C LYS A 232 23.01 -8.56 -4.82
N GLU A 233 23.26 -8.34 -3.54
CA GLU A 233 22.61 -9.05 -2.43
C GLU A 233 21.10 -8.69 -2.38
N ALA A 234 20.77 -7.42 -2.61
CA ALA A 234 19.37 -6.99 -2.73
C ALA A 234 18.67 -7.67 -3.92
N LEU A 235 19.35 -7.81 -5.09
CA LEU A 235 18.81 -8.47 -6.27
C LEU A 235 18.52 -9.97 -6.02
N GLU A 236 19.37 -10.67 -5.26
CA GLU A 236 19.13 -12.07 -4.91
C GLU A 236 17.84 -12.23 -4.08
N ILE A 237 17.57 -11.30 -3.16
CA ILE A 237 16.32 -11.31 -2.38
C ILE A 237 15.13 -10.94 -3.27
N GLN A 238 15.26 -9.93 -4.15
CA GLN A 238 14.20 -9.55 -5.09
C GLN A 238 13.79 -10.74 -5.97
N ASN A 239 14.77 -11.50 -6.51
CA ASN A 239 14.49 -12.68 -7.32
C ASN A 239 13.69 -13.75 -6.55
N LYS A 240 13.97 -13.93 -5.25
CA LYS A 240 13.18 -14.83 -4.38
C LYS A 240 11.79 -14.30 -4.15
N ALA A 241 11.65 -13.00 -3.84
CA ALA A 241 10.36 -12.37 -3.64
C ALA A 241 9.49 -12.47 -4.91
N ASP A 242 10.05 -12.23 -6.08
CA ASP A 242 9.35 -12.34 -7.37
C ASP A 242 8.90 -13.78 -7.65
N ALA A 243 9.76 -14.77 -7.38
CA ALA A 243 9.38 -16.18 -7.52
C ALA A 243 8.21 -16.56 -6.59
N ILE A 244 8.22 -16.04 -5.36
CA ILE A 244 7.13 -16.22 -4.40
C ILE A 244 5.85 -15.55 -4.91
N ILE A 245 5.93 -14.32 -5.41
CA ILE A 245 4.78 -13.59 -5.97
C ILE A 245 4.18 -14.36 -7.15
N TYR A 246 5.01 -14.84 -8.07
CA TYR A 246 4.53 -15.65 -9.20
C TYR A 246 3.86 -16.94 -8.73
N LYS A 247 4.40 -17.61 -7.71
CA LYS A 247 3.76 -18.78 -7.11
C LYS A 247 2.38 -18.43 -6.53
N MET A 248 2.26 -17.35 -5.78
CA MET A 248 0.96 -16.89 -5.26
C MET A 248 -0.05 -16.59 -6.37
N CYS A 249 0.40 -16.05 -7.50
CA CYS A 249 -0.44 -15.72 -8.65
C CYS A 249 -0.92 -16.95 -9.47
N GLU A 250 -0.41 -18.16 -9.20
CA GLU A 250 -0.93 -19.40 -9.82
C GLU A 250 -2.31 -19.80 -9.26
N ALA A 251 -2.71 -19.29 -8.11
CA ALA A 251 -4.00 -19.60 -7.50
C ALA A 251 -5.18 -19.03 -8.30
N HIS A 252 -6.31 -19.74 -8.29
CA HIS A 252 -7.57 -19.29 -8.91
C HIS A 252 -8.26 -18.23 -8.06
N GLY A 253 -8.10 -18.30 -6.75
CA GLY A 253 -8.59 -17.29 -5.82
C GLY A 253 -7.85 -15.96 -5.97
N ASN A 254 -8.44 -14.89 -5.43
CA ASN A 254 -7.82 -13.58 -5.45
C ASN A 254 -6.50 -13.60 -4.66
N LEU A 255 -5.48 -12.87 -5.13
CA LEU A 255 -4.17 -12.78 -4.48
C LEU A 255 -4.26 -12.37 -3.00
N TYR A 256 -5.22 -11.50 -2.64
CA TYR A 256 -5.43 -11.13 -1.23
C TYR A 256 -5.94 -12.30 -0.38
N ALA A 257 -6.75 -13.22 -0.96
CA ALA A 257 -7.16 -14.44 -0.26
C ALA A 257 -5.96 -15.37 -0.02
N VAL A 258 -5.06 -15.50 -1.01
CA VAL A 258 -3.80 -16.24 -0.87
C VAL A 258 -2.95 -15.68 0.26
N MET A 259 -2.73 -14.36 0.28
CA MET A 259 -1.91 -13.70 1.30
C MET A 259 -2.51 -13.81 2.70
N LYS A 260 -3.83 -13.69 2.86
CA LYS A 260 -4.51 -13.88 4.14
C LYS A 260 -4.32 -15.31 4.67
N GLU A 261 -4.39 -16.30 3.80
CA GLU A 261 -4.16 -17.70 4.18
C GLU A 261 -2.69 -17.96 4.53
N ILE A 262 -1.73 -17.34 3.82
CA ILE A 262 -0.30 -17.39 4.17
C ILE A 262 -0.06 -16.83 5.58
N LEU A 263 -0.69 -15.70 5.95
CA LEU A 263 -0.59 -15.16 7.32
C LEU A 263 -1.11 -16.18 8.35
N ARG A 264 -2.20 -16.88 8.04
CA ARG A 264 -2.73 -17.93 8.92
C ARG A 264 -1.76 -19.09 9.07
N ILE A 265 -1.13 -19.54 7.97
CA ILE A 265 -0.19 -20.68 7.98
C ILE A 265 1.13 -20.32 8.67
N ASN A 266 1.72 -19.20 8.33
CA ASN A 266 3.08 -18.86 8.77
C ASN A 266 3.12 -18.15 10.12
N GLU A 267 2.11 -17.33 10.43
CA GLU A 267 2.12 -16.45 11.60
C GLU A 267 0.99 -16.77 12.61
N ASN A 268 0.12 -17.74 12.29
CA ASN A 268 -1.08 -18.07 13.05
C ASN A 268 -2.01 -16.85 13.25
N ILE A 269 -2.06 -15.97 12.22
CA ILE A 269 -2.89 -14.77 12.20
C ILE A 269 -4.05 -14.97 11.23
N ASP A 270 -5.25 -15.16 11.77
CA ASP A 270 -6.48 -15.24 10.99
C ASP A 270 -7.15 -13.85 10.91
N ILE A 271 -7.20 -13.30 9.69
CA ILE A 271 -7.85 -12.01 9.39
C ILE A 271 -9.10 -12.16 8.50
N GLY A 272 -9.64 -13.36 8.42
CA GLY A 272 -10.81 -13.68 7.60
C GLY A 272 -10.50 -13.80 6.11
N ASN A 273 -11.56 -13.96 5.32
CA ASN A 273 -11.45 -14.10 3.86
C ASN A 273 -11.55 -12.71 3.17
N VAL A 274 -11.51 -12.69 1.83
CA VAL A 274 -11.81 -11.50 1.03
C VAL A 274 -13.31 -11.26 0.93
N ARG A 275 -13.70 -9.99 0.72
CA ARG A 275 -15.10 -9.61 0.52
C ARG A 275 -15.52 -9.85 -0.94
N LYS A 276 -16.72 -10.40 -1.14
CA LYS A 276 -17.31 -10.51 -2.48
C LYS A 276 -17.44 -9.14 -3.14
N PRO A 277 -17.20 -9.04 -4.48
CA PRO A 277 -17.10 -10.13 -5.45
C PRO A 277 -15.71 -10.76 -5.62
N LEU A 278 -14.71 -10.41 -4.80
CA LEU A 278 -13.41 -11.08 -4.90
C LEU A 278 -13.57 -12.59 -4.62
N PRO A 279 -13.03 -13.46 -5.49
CA PRO A 279 -13.08 -14.89 -5.26
C PRO A 279 -12.19 -15.31 -4.10
N GLY A 280 -12.73 -16.09 -3.17
CA GLY A 280 -11.95 -16.78 -2.15
C GLY A 280 -11.15 -17.95 -2.75
N LEU A 281 -10.38 -18.63 -1.92
CA LEU A 281 -9.65 -19.84 -2.32
C LEU A 281 -10.60 -21.00 -2.58
N ILE A 282 -10.24 -21.86 -3.53
CA ILE A 282 -10.85 -23.14 -3.79
C ILE A 282 -9.93 -24.28 -3.33
N PRO A 283 -10.40 -25.54 -3.20
CA PRO A 283 -9.56 -26.64 -2.73
C PRO A 283 -8.27 -26.85 -3.54
N GLU A 284 -8.31 -26.57 -4.84
CA GLU A 284 -7.18 -26.69 -5.77
C GLU A 284 -6.08 -25.65 -5.49
N ASP A 285 -6.40 -24.55 -4.82
CA ASP A 285 -5.45 -23.50 -4.47
C ASP A 285 -4.59 -23.87 -3.24
N ILE A 286 -5.07 -24.77 -2.37
CA ILE A 286 -4.42 -25.08 -1.09
C ILE A 286 -2.96 -25.52 -1.26
N PRO A 287 -2.60 -26.44 -2.18
CA PRO A 287 -1.20 -26.81 -2.40
C PRO A 287 -0.32 -25.64 -2.87
N ILE A 288 -0.89 -24.71 -3.67
CA ILE A 288 -0.19 -23.53 -4.17
C ILE A 288 0.14 -22.60 -3.01
N VAL A 289 -0.84 -22.36 -2.15
CA VAL A 289 -0.69 -21.49 -0.96
C VAL A 289 0.32 -22.07 0.03
N GLU A 290 0.24 -23.39 0.29
CA GLU A 290 1.19 -24.07 1.20
C GLU A 290 2.62 -24.02 0.66
N GLU A 291 2.80 -24.19 -0.66
CA GLU A 291 4.11 -24.06 -1.30
C GLU A 291 4.63 -22.61 -1.19
N ALA A 292 3.82 -21.59 -1.53
CA ALA A 292 4.19 -20.19 -1.38
C ALA A 292 4.55 -19.84 0.07
N ALA A 293 3.75 -20.31 1.03
CA ALA A 293 4.04 -20.14 2.46
C ALA A 293 5.38 -20.77 2.87
N LYS A 294 5.69 -21.96 2.33
CA LYS A 294 6.99 -22.61 2.54
C LYS A 294 8.13 -21.81 1.91
N MET A 295 7.97 -21.35 0.66
CA MET A 295 9.01 -20.56 -0.02
C MET A 295 9.33 -19.27 0.77
N ILE A 296 8.34 -18.62 1.38
CA ILE A 296 8.56 -17.46 2.26
C ILE A 296 9.41 -17.85 3.46
N ARG A 297 9.07 -18.92 4.18
CA ARG A 297 9.85 -19.38 5.35
C ARG A 297 11.27 -19.72 4.97
N ASP A 298 11.47 -20.44 3.86
CA ASP A 298 12.80 -20.82 3.36
C ASP A 298 13.61 -19.54 3.04
N ALA A 299 13.04 -18.59 2.31
CA ALA A 299 13.70 -17.34 1.94
C ALA A 299 14.08 -16.50 3.18
N ILE A 300 13.21 -16.42 4.20
CA ILE A 300 13.50 -15.70 5.45
C ILE A 300 14.63 -16.41 6.23
N SER A 301 14.63 -17.74 6.26
CA SER A 301 15.68 -18.50 6.96
C SER A 301 17.08 -18.27 6.38
N GLU A 302 17.18 -17.94 5.10
CA GLU A 302 18.42 -17.65 4.40
C GLU A 302 18.92 -16.19 4.59
N LEU A 303 18.13 -15.31 5.23
CA LEU A 303 18.56 -13.96 5.57
C LEU A 303 19.48 -13.89 6.80
N GLN A 304 19.53 -14.96 7.58
CA GLN A 304 20.34 -15.07 8.78
C GLN A 304 21.77 -15.49 8.44
#